data_19d924daccc9d8942663a90080853696
#
_entry.id   19d924daccc9d8942663a90080853696
#
_cell.length_a   1.000
_cell.length_b   1.000
_cell.length_c   1.000
_cell.angle_alpha   90.00
_cell.angle_beta   90.00
_cell.angle_gamma   90.00
#
_symmetry.space_group_name_H-M   'P 1'
#
loop_
_entity.id
_entity.type
_entity.pdbx_description
1 polymer ?
#
loop_
_entity_poly.entity_id
_entity_poly.type
_entity_poly.pdbx_seq_one_letter_code
_entity_poly.pdbx_strand_id
1 'polypeptide(L)'
;CLSLLAKTVPNMIVSSADLCNSDKTDGFIKGGATVISRDNFAGGFLQAGVAELTMACVCIGITLHGGMLAACGTFFVFSDYMKPAIRMAALMELPVKFIWSHDAFRVGEDGPTHEPVEQEAQIRLMEKMKNHSGRNSMLVLRPADCNATTVCWAMAMENMTSPSALILSRQNIEPLPEGTPYEYCRKGAYISAESDENPDIIFVGNG
;
A
#
# COMPACT_ATOMS: atom_id res chain seq x y z
N CYS A 1 6.81 5.44 -8.05
CA CYS A 1 7.24 4.10 -7.65
C CYS A 1 6.78 3.02 -8.64
N LEU A 2 5.47 2.83 -8.89
CA LEU A 2 4.97 1.73 -9.74
C LEU A 2 5.52 1.74 -11.16
N SER A 3 5.69 2.92 -11.78
CA SER A 3 6.31 3.01 -13.12
C SER A 3 7.76 2.54 -13.16
N LEU A 4 8.50 2.70 -12.06
CA LEU A 4 9.85 2.17 -11.93
C LEU A 4 9.81 0.65 -11.74
N LEU A 5 8.93 0.17 -10.85
CA LEU A 5 8.78 -1.25 -10.59
C LEU A 5 8.39 -2.03 -11.85
N ALA A 6 7.51 -1.48 -12.69
CA ALA A 6 7.16 -2.08 -13.97
C ALA A 6 8.36 -2.32 -14.90
N LYS A 7 9.39 -1.49 -14.81
CA LYS A 7 10.62 -1.60 -15.60
C LYS A 7 11.68 -2.51 -14.99
N THR A 8 11.68 -2.64 -13.66
CA THR A 8 12.79 -3.27 -12.93
C THR A 8 12.40 -4.59 -12.28
N VAL A 9 11.11 -4.89 -12.15
CA VAL A 9 10.60 -6.11 -11.52
C VAL A 9 9.70 -6.87 -12.50
N PRO A 10 10.28 -7.67 -13.41
CA PRO A 10 9.54 -8.29 -14.52
C PRO A 10 8.53 -9.35 -14.08
N ASN A 11 8.66 -9.87 -12.86
CA ASN A 11 7.75 -10.87 -12.27
C ASN A 11 6.75 -10.26 -11.30
N MET A 12 6.33 -9.02 -11.53
CA MET A 12 5.32 -8.36 -10.71
C MET A 12 3.98 -8.24 -11.46
N ILE A 13 2.89 -8.53 -10.78
CA ILE A 13 1.53 -8.27 -11.23
C ILE A 13 0.89 -7.22 -10.32
N VAL A 14 0.29 -6.21 -10.92
CA VAL A 14 -0.48 -5.19 -10.23
C VAL A 14 -1.94 -5.28 -10.66
N SER A 15 -2.86 -5.16 -9.73
CA SER A 15 -4.30 -5.20 -9.98
C SER A 15 -5.00 -3.97 -9.40
N SER A 16 -6.13 -3.61 -9.98
CA SER A 16 -7.04 -2.60 -9.45
C SER A 16 -8.50 -3.05 -9.54
N ALA A 17 -9.30 -2.60 -8.58
CA ALA A 17 -10.74 -2.83 -8.54
C ALA A 17 -11.51 -1.78 -9.37
N ASP A 18 -11.12 -1.60 -10.65
CA ASP A 18 -11.68 -0.64 -11.60
C ASP A 18 -11.43 0.84 -11.25
N LEU A 19 -10.42 1.12 -10.46
CA LEU A 19 -10.09 2.44 -9.93
C LEU A 19 -8.67 2.90 -10.30
N CYS A 20 -7.99 2.25 -11.24
CA CYS A 20 -6.55 2.39 -11.47
C CYS A 20 -6.09 3.84 -11.70
N ASN A 21 -6.90 4.67 -12.33
CA ASN A 21 -6.57 6.09 -12.53
C ASN A 21 -6.64 6.90 -11.23
N SER A 22 -7.53 6.51 -10.32
CA SER A 22 -7.78 7.22 -9.06
C SER A 22 -6.89 6.69 -7.93
N ASP A 23 -6.72 5.37 -7.82
CA ASP A 23 -5.84 4.75 -6.84
C ASP A 23 -4.35 4.78 -7.24
N LYS A 24 -4.07 5.31 -8.45
CA LYS A 24 -2.72 5.50 -9.02
C LYS A 24 -1.96 4.21 -9.34
N THR A 25 -2.64 3.07 -9.38
CA THR A 25 -2.04 1.81 -9.85
C THR A 25 -1.78 1.82 -11.36
N ASP A 26 -2.45 2.69 -12.13
CA ASP A 26 -2.16 2.98 -13.54
C ASP A 26 -0.70 3.38 -13.80
N GLY A 27 0.00 3.83 -12.75
CA GLY A 27 1.44 4.05 -12.80
C GLY A 27 2.24 2.83 -13.27
N PHE A 28 1.74 1.62 -13.04
CA PHE A 28 2.36 0.39 -13.52
C PHE A 28 2.20 0.24 -15.05
N ILE A 29 1.02 0.55 -15.58
CA ILE A 29 0.76 0.59 -17.04
C ILE A 29 1.62 1.69 -17.70
N LYS A 30 1.67 2.87 -17.10
CA LYS A 30 2.52 3.99 -17.57
C LYS A 30 4.02 3.64 -17.55
N GLY A 31 4.41 2.70 -16.73
CA GLY A 31 5.77 2.14 -16.67
C GLY A 31 6.10 1.15 -17.79
N GLY A 32 5.11 0.72 -18.57
CA GLY A 32 5.27 -0.20 -19.69
C GLY A 32 4.59 -1.56 -19.51
N ALA A 33 3.95 -1.82 -18.36
CA ALA A 33 3.16 -3.04 -18.19
C ALA A 33 1.91 -3.02 -19.08
N THR A 34 1.58 -4.15 -19.66
CA THR A 34 0.36 -4.31 -20.45
C THR A 34 -0.74 -4.98 -19.63
N VAL A 35 -1.99 -4.77 -20.03
CA VAL A 35 -3.14 -5.38 -19.38
C VAL A 35 -3.22 -6.87 -19.74
N ILE A 36 -3.47 -7.69 -18.73
CA ILE A 36 -3.77 -9.12 -18.91
C ILE A 36 -5.15 -9.23 -19.55
N SER A 37 -5.23 -9.92 -20.68
CA SER A 37 -6.47 -10.13 -21.40
C SER A 37 -6.50 -11.52 -22.04
N ARG A 38 -7.63 -11.87 -22.65
CA ARG A 38 -7.78 -13.11 -23.40
C ARG A 38 -6.69 -13.29 -24.48
N ASP A 39 -6.24 -12.18 -25.07
CA ASP A 39 -5.26 -12.18 -26.15
C ASP A 39 -3.85 -11.81 -25.68
N ASN A 40 -3.68 -11.52 -24.40
CA ASN A 40 -2.40 -11.13 -23.79
C ASN A 40 -2.26 -11.67 -22.36
N PHE A 41 -1.90 -12.92 -22.21
CA PHE A 41 -1.62 -13.54 -20.91
C PHE A 41 -0.26 -13.15 -20.31
N ALA A 42 0.63 -12.55 -21.09
CA ALA A 42 1.93 -12.08 -20.64
C ALA A 42 1.88 -10.67 -20.01
N GLY A 43 0.70 -10.08 -19.89
CA GLY A 43 0.52 -8.78 -19.25
C GLY A 43 0.88 -8.79 -17.77
N GLY A 44 1.26 -7.62 -17.26
CA GLY A 44 1.57 -7.41 -15.83
C GLY A 44 0.47 -6.70 -15.05
N PHE A 45 -0.61 -6.25 -15.71
CA PHE A 45 -1.69 -5.52 -15.05
C PHE A 45 -3.03 -6.25 -15.18
N LEU A 46 -3.66 -6.55 -14.04
CA LEU A 46 -4.96 -7.21 -13.97
C LEU A 46 -6.06 -6.22 -13.61
N GLN A 47 -7.00 -6.00 -14.54
CA GLN A 47 -8.24 -5.27 -14.26
C GLN A 47 -9.25 -6.24 -13.64
N ALA A 48 -9.44 -6.15 -12.33
CA ALA A 48 -10.28 -7.08 -11.58
C ALA A 48 -11.77 -6.74 -11.60
N GLY A 49 -12.14 -5.54 -12.10
CA GLY A 49 -13.48 -5.00 -11.95
C GLY A 49 -13.76 -4.56 -10.50
N VAL A 50 -14.99 -4.12 -10.21
CA VAL A 50 -15.42 -3.73 -8.85
C VAL A 50 -15.64 -5.00 -8.02
N ALA A 51 -14.55 -5.65 -7.63
CA ALA A 51 -14.56 -6.94 -6.96
C ALA A 51 -13.33 -7.10 -6.05
N GLU A 52 -13.23 -6.30 -5.00
CA GLU A 52 -12.06 -6.19 -4.12
C GLU A 52 -11.69 -7.51 -3.47
N LEU A 53 -12.67 -8.27 -3.00
CA LEU A 53 -12.41 -9.59 -2.41
C LEU A 53 -11.78 -10.55 -3.43
N THR A 54 -12.36 -10.63 -4.62
CA THR A 54 -11.85 -11.50 -5.69
C THR A 54 -10.44 -11.07 -6.11
N MET A 55 -10.22 -9.76 -6.28
CA MET A 55 -8.91 -9.20 -6.60
C MET A 55 -7.86 -9.60 -5.58
N ALA A 56 -8.15 -9.43 -4.30
CA ALA A 56 -7.25 -9.82 -3.22
C ALA A 56 -6.98 -11.33 -3.20
N CYS A 57 -8.01 -12.16 -3.38
CA CYS A 57 -7.86 -13.62 -3.44
C CYS A 57 -7.01 -14.05 -4.64
N VAL A 58 -7.16 -13.42 -5.80
CA VAL A 58 -6.32 -13.68 -6.98
C VAL A 58 -4.85 -13.34 -6.68
N CYS A 59 -4.58 -12.18 -6.07
CA CYS A 59 -3.22 -11.79 -5.67
C CYS A 59 -2.62 -12.77 -4.64
N ILE A 60 -3.42 -13.26 -3.71
CA ILE A 60 -3.01 -14.32 -2.77
C ILE A 60 -2.64 -15.59 -3.53
N GLY A 61 -3.49 -16.03 -4.46
CA GLY A 61 -3.25 -17.23 -5.26
C GLY A 61 -1.98 -17.14 -6.10
N ILE A 62 -1.73 -15.99 -6.74
CA ILE A 62 -0.50 -15.71 -7.50
C ILE A 62 0.73 -15.80 -6.59
N THR A 63 0.68 -15.16 -5.44
CA THR A 63 1.79 -15.15 -4.47
C THR A 63 2.03 -16.53 -3.89
N LEU A 64 0.96 -17.28 -3.60
CA LEU A 64 1.04 -18.64 -3.07
C LEU A 64 1.62 -19.64 -4.08
N HIS A 65 1.30 -19.45 -5.38
CA HIS A 65 1.89 -20.26 -6.45
C HIS A 65 3.42 -20.08 -6.51
N GLY A 66 3.90 -18.90 -6.17
CA GLY A 66 5.33 -18.56 -6.14
C GLY A 66 5.87 -18.03 -7.46
N GLY A 67 7.06 -17.44 -7.41
CA GLY A 67 7.75 -16.88 -8.58
C GLY A 67 7.26 -15.49 -9.00
N MET A 68 6.13 -15.02 -8.49
CA MET A 68 5.54 -13.73 -8.81
C MET A 68 5.31 -12.90 -7.54
N LEU A 69 5.44 -11.60 -7.68
CA LEU A 69 5.03 -10.61 -6.69
C LEU A 69 3.68 -10.03 -7.09
N ALA A 70 2.75 -9.92 -6.14
CA ALA A 70 1.43 -9.38 -6.41
C ALA A 70 1.14 -8.15 -5.57
N ALA A 71 0.58 -7.12 -6.22
CA ALA A 71 0.03 -5.95 -5.57
C ALA A 71 -1.39 -5.67 -6.07
N CYS A 72 -2.25 -5.17 -5.20
CA CYS A 72 -3.60 -4.78 -5.58
C CYS A 72 -4.02 -3.47 -4.91
N GLY A 73 -4.71 -2.63 -5.68
CA GLY A 73 -5.11 -1.28 -5.28
C GLY A 73 -6.61 -1.06 -5.31
N THR A 74 -7.06 -0.25 -4.36
CA THR A 74 -8.41 0.31 -4.27
C THR A 74 -8.40 1.52 -3.33
N PHE A 75 -9.55 2.14 -3.07
CA PHE A 75 -9.67 3.16 -2.02
C PHE A 75 -9.64 2.51 -0.63
N PHE A 76 -9.13 3.24 0.35
CA PHE A 76 -8.90 2.68 1.69
C PHE A 76 -10.20 2.21 2.38
N VAL A 77 -11.30 2.92 2.21
CA VAL A 77 -12.61 2.49 2.74
C VAL A 77 -13.01 1.10 2.22
N PHE A 78 -12.68 0.78 0.97
CA PHE A 78 -13.02 -0.52 0.36
C PHE A 78 -12.10 -1.66 0.80
N SER A 79 -11.11 -1.40 1.65
CA SER A 79 -10.39 -2.46 2.37
C SER A 79 -11.34 -3.32 3.19
N ASP A 80 -12.52 -2.79 3.56
CA ASP A 80 -13.59 -3.54 4.24
C ASP A 80 -14.01 -4.77 3.46
N TYR A 81 -14.13 -4.67 2.15
CA TYR A 81 -14.49 -5.81 1.29
C TYR A 81 -13.36 -6.82 1.13
N MET A 82 -12.12 -6.43 1.44
CA MET A 82 -10.92 -7.28 1.30
C MET A 82 -10.53 -7.98 2.61
N LYS A 83 -11.10 -7.63 3.75
CA LYS A 83 -10.65 -8.09 5.08
C LYS A 83 -10.48 -9.60 5.24
N PRO A 84 -11.41 -10.46 4.75
CA PRO A 84 -11.21 -11.91 4.83
C PRO A 84 -9.94 -12.36 4.08
N ALA A 85 -9.68 -11.79 2.90
CA ALA A 85 -8.51 -12.08 2.11
C ALA A 85 -7.23 -11.55 2.77
N ILE A 86 -7.24 -10.32 3.28
CA ILE A 86 -6.10 -9.73 4.02
C ILE A 86 -5.72 -10.63 5.20
N ARG A 87 -6.72 -11.07 5.97
CA ARG A 87 -6.53 -12.00 7.09
C ARG A 87 -5.89 -13.31 6.64
N MET A 88 -6.32 -13.86 5.50
CA MET A 88 -5.74 -15.09 4.95
C MET A 88 -4.30 -14.87 4.48
N ALA A 89 -4.00 -13.75 3.83
CA ALA A 89 -2.63 -13.41 3.45
C ALA A 89 -1.71 -13.32 4.68
N ALA A 90 -2.19 -12.67 5.76
CA ALA A 90 -1.45 -12.56 7.02
C ALA A 90 -1.24 -13.94 7.69
N LEU A 91 -2.27 -14.78 7.72
CA LEU A 91 -2.22 -16.11 8.30
C LEU A 91 -1.27 -17.05 7.55
N MET A 92 -1.22 -16.93 6.22
CA MET A 92 -0.34 -17.71 5.35
C MET A 92 1.04 -17.09 5.16
N GLU A 93 1.33 -15.96 5.83
CA GLU A 93 2.60 -15.23 5.74
C GLU A 93 3.01 -14.82 4.30
N LEU A 94 2.01 -14.47 3.47
CA LEU A 94 2.22 -14.17 2.06
C LEU A 94 2.55 -12.69 1.84
N PRO A 95 3.56 -12.37 1.03
CA PRO A 95 4.03 -11.01 0.79
C PRO A 95 3.19 -10.22 -0.22
N VAL A 96 1.86 -10.28 -0.15
CA VAL A 96 0.96 -9.47 -0.98
C VAL A 96 1.10 -7.99 -0.61
N LYS A 97 1.10 -7.10 -1.62
CA LYS A 97 1.16 -5.65 -1.40
C LYS A 97 -0.24 -5.06 -1.62
N PHE A 98 -0.85 -4.57 -0.56
CA PHE A 98 -2.12 -3.85 -0.60
C PHE A 98 -1.84 -2.35 -0.73
N ILE A 99 -2.42 -1.71 -1.73
CA ILE A 99 -2.26 -0.27 -2.01
C ILE A 99 -3.63 0.36 -1.79
N TRP A 100 -3.73 1.22 -0.78
CA TRP A 100 -4.97 1.90 -0.46
C TRP A 100 -4.78 3.41 -0.53
N SER A 101 -5.36 4.00 -1.56
CA SER A 101 -5.43 5.45 -1.68
C SER A 101 -6.70 6.00 -1.01
N HIS A 102 -6.87 7.32 -1.02
CA HIS A 102 -8.03 7.96 -0.40
C HIS A 102 -8.10 7.61 1.09
N ASP A 103 -7.01 7.88 1.82
CA ASP A 103 -7.07 7.94 3.28
C ASP A 103 -8.08 9.01 3.73
N ALA A 104 -8.41 9.09 5.01
CA ALA A 104 -9.44 10.01 5.50
C ALA A 104 -9.15 11.50 5.23
N PHE A 105 -7.91 11.88 4.90
CA PHE A 105 -7.52 13.27 4.77
C PHE A 105 -7.90 13.86 3.40
N ARG A 106 -8.75 14.88 3.42
CA ARG A 106 -9.19 15.63 2.23
C ARG A 106 -9.79 14.75 1.11
N VAL A 107 -10.59 13.75 1.47
CA VAL A 107 -11.32 12.95 0.47
C VAL A 107 -12.29 13.83 -0.33
N GLY A 108 -12.89 14.84 0.30
CA GLY A 108 -13.64 15.89 -0.39
C GLY A 108 -15.01 15.45 -0.86
N GLU A 109 -15.28 15.70 -2.13
CA GLU A 109 -16.60 15.49 -2.75
C GLU A 109 -17.05 14.02 -2.85
N ASP A 110 -16.16 13.09 -2.68
CA ASP A 110 -16.51 11.65 -2.67
C ASP A 110 -17.47 11.30 -1.51
N GLY A 111 -17.42 12.08 -0.43
CA GLY A 111 -18.38 12.03 0.67
C GLY A 111 -18.23 10.82 1.61
N PRO A 112 -19.18 10.63 2.52
CA PRO A 112 -19.05 9.67 3.62
C PRO A 112 -19.01 8.19 3.18
N THR A 113 -19.48 7.87 1.98
CA THR A 113 -19.40 6.51 1.43
C THR A 113 -17.98 6.10 1.03
N HIS A 114 -17.09 7.08 0.88
CA HIS A 114 -15.70 6.88 0.43
C HIS A 114 -14.66 7.27 1.49
N GLU A 115 -15.12 7.75 2.63
CA GLU A 115 -14.26 8.28 3.68
C GLU A 115 -13.99 7.22 4.76
N PRO A 116 -12.74 6.73 4.88
CA PRO A 116 -12.40 5.76 5.92
C PRO A 116 -12.37 6.43 7.29
N VAL A 117 -12.90 5.77 8.30
CA VAL A 117 -12.94 6.24 9.69
C VAL A 117 -12.25 5.23 10.61
N GLU A 118 -12.78 4.00 10.66
CA GLU A 118 -12.25 2.95 11.53
C GLU A 118 -11.23 2.03 10.84
N GLN A 119 -11.08 2.13 9.52
CA GLN A 119 -10.25 1.21 8.72
C GLN A 119 -8.80 1.22 9.18
N GLU A 120 -8.24 2.39 9.50
CA GLU A 120 -6.85 2.45 9.95
C GLU A 120 -6.66 1.71 11.28
N ALA A 121 -7.56 1.91 12.25
CA ALA A 121 -7.49 1.23 13.53
C ALA A 121 -7.55 -0.29 13.37
N GLN A 122 -8.42 -0.79 12.47
CA GLN A 122 -8.55 -2.20 12.19
C GLN A 122 -7.29 -2.79 11.52
N ILE A 123 -6.71 -2.10 10.56
CA ILE A 123 -5.48 -2.53 9.89
C ILE A 123 -4.28 -2.46 10.86
N ARG A 124 -4.19 -1.41 11.69
CA ARG A 124 -3.15 -1.30 12.73
C ARG A 124 -3.27 -2.40 13.79
N LEU A 125 -4.49 -2.88 14.06
CA LEU A 125 -4.66 -4.04 14.95
C LEU A 125 -4.03 -5.30 14.34
N MET A 126 -4.19 -5.53 13.03
CA MET A 126 -3.53 -6.64 12.34
C MET A 126 -2.00 -6.54 12.39
N GLU A 127 -1.45 -5.35 12.29
CA GLU A 127 0.00 -5.12 12.45
C GLU A 127 0.52 -5.58 13.82
N LYS A 128 -0.26 -5.37 14.87
CA LYS A 128 0.12 -5.73 16.26
C LYS A 128 -0.01 -7.23 16.55
N MET A 129 -0.81 -7.96 15.77
CA MET A 129 -0.95 -9.40 15.93
C MET A 129 0.33 -10.13 15.50
N LYS A 130 0.56 -11.29 16.06
CA LYS A 130 1.69 -12.15 15.68
C LYS A 130 1.23 -13.26 14.74
N ASN A 131 2.04 -13.50 13.71
CA ASN A 131 1.88 -14.64 12.82
C ASN A 131 2.52 -15.91 13.40
N HIS A 132 2.49 -17.04 12.67
CA HIS A 132 3.06 -18.31 13.11
C HIS A 132 4.56 -18.21 13.42
N SER A 133 5.28 -17.38 12.68
CA SER A 133 6.72 -17.17 12.88
C SER A 133 7.04 -16.19 14.02
N GLY A 134 6.04 -15.73 14.77
CA GLY A 134 6.21 -14.80 15.90
C GLY A 134 6.49 -13.34 15.48
N ARG A 135 6.40 -13.02 14.17
CA ARG A 135 6.56 -11.66 13.64
C ARG A 135 5.22 -10.94 13.63
N ASN A 136 5.23 -9.64 13.34
CA ASN A 136 4.00 -8.90 13.08
C ASN A 136 3.29 -9.49 11.86
N SER A 137 1.97 -9.66 11.96
CA SER A 137 1.21 -10.33 10.90
C SER A 137 1.02 -9.48 9.64
N MET A 138 1.34 -8.18 9.71
CA MET A 138 1.28 -7.26 8.60
C MET A 138 2.29 -6.11 8.79
N LEU A 139 2.84 -5.59 7.70
CA LEU A 139 3.61 -4.35 7.68
C LEU A 139 2.67 -3.23 7.20
N VAL A 140 2.39 -2.24 8.06
CA VAL A 140 1.49 -1.13 7.73
C VAL A 140 2.32 0.15 7.59
N LEU A 141 2.23 0.78 6.42
CA LEU A 141 3.01 1.93 6.02
C LEU A 141 2.09 3.07 5.61
N ARG A 142 2.24 4.22 6.23
CA ARG A 142 1.52 5.46 5.89
C ARG A 142 2.53 6.58 5.74
N PRO A 143 3.09 6.74 4.52
CA PRO A 143 4.13 7.73 4.26
C PRO A 143 3.59 9.16 4.28
N ALA A 144 4.41 10.09 4.74
CA ALA A 144 4.06 11.50 4.86
C ALA A 144 4.06 12.23 3.51
N ASP A 145 4.92 11.82 2.56
CA ASP A 145 5.08 12.48 1.26
C ASP A 145 5.63 11.50 0.19
N CYS A 146 5.97 12.02 -0.98
CA CYS A 146 6.49 11.21 -2.10
C CYS A 146 7.85 10.56 -1.79
N ASN A 147 8.72 11.21 -1.02
CA ASN A 147 10.03 10.68 -0.65
C ASN A 147 9.87 9.55 0.38
N ALA A 148 9.07 9.78 1.42
CA ALA A 148 8.68 8.73 2.38
C ALA A 148 8.00 7.55 1.67
N THR A 149 7.14 7.81 0.67
CA THR A 149 6.49 6.78 -0.15
C THR A 149 7.53 5.90 -0.86
N THR A 150 8.61 6.47 -1.35
CA THR A 150 9.68 5.70 -2.02
C THR A 150 10.35 4.74 -1.04
N VAL A 151 10.65 5.19 0.18
CA VAL A 151 11.21 4.33 1.24
C VAL A 151 10.22 3.25 1.64
N CYS A 152 8.94 3.60 1.82
CA CYS A 152 7.88 2.66 2.16
C CYS A 152 7.72 1.58 1.09
N TRP A 153 7.81 1.93 -0.20
CA TRP A 153 7.82 0.92 -1.27
C TRP A 153 9.02 -0.02 -1.19
N ALA A 154 10.22 0.50 -0.91
CA ALA A 154 11.38 -0.37 -0.70
C ALA A 154 11.15 -1.33 0.47
N MET A 155 10.66 -0.84 1.61
CA MET A 155 10.29 -1.67 2.77
C MET A 155 9.25 -2.73 2.42
N ALA A 156 8.21 -2.36 1.67
CA ALA A 156 7.18 -3.29 1.23
C ALA A 156 7.74 -4.38 0.31
N MET A 157 8.63 -4.02 -0.62
CA MET A 157 9.27 -4.99 -1.53
C MET A 157 10.22 -5.94 -0.81
N GLU A 158 10.93 -5.48 0.20
CA GLU A 158 11.82 -6.28 1.06
C GLU A 158 11.04 -7.21 2.00
N ASN A 159 9.79 -6.86 2.36
CA ASN A 159 8.97 -7.67 3.24
C ASN A 159 8.41 -8.88 2.50
N MET A 160 9.05 -10.02 2.67
CA MET A 160 8.70 -11.30 2.03
C MET A 160 8.01 -12.29 2.98
N THR A 161 7.66 -11.89 4.20
CA THR A 161 7.18 -12.80 5.25
C THR A 161 5.83 -12.43 5.85
N SER A 162 5.22 -11.39 5.32
CA SER A 162 3.85 -10.97 5.67
C SER A 162 3.32 -10.00 4.61
N PRO A 163 2.01 -9.77 4.53
CA PRO A 163 1.48 -8.75 3.65
C PRO A 163 1.94 -7.35 4.08
N SER A 164 2.01 -6.45 3.11
CA SER A 164 2.30 -5.03 3.34
C SER A 164 1.11 -4.19 2.91
N ALA A 165 0.78 -3.17 3.70
CA ALA A 165 -0.21 -2.14 3.38
C ALA A 165 0.48 -0.81 3.16
N LEU A 166 0.17 -0.15 2.05
CA LEU A 166 0.55 1.24 1.78
C LEU A 166 -0.74 2.07 1.79
N ILE A 167 -0.89 2.91 2.80
CA ILE A 167 -2.02 3.83 2.96
C ILE A 167 -1.58 5.19 2.44
N LEU A 168 -2.24 5.67 1.38
CA LEU A 168 -1.86 6.84 0.62
C LEU A 168 -3.00 7.86 0.58
N SER A 169 -2.67 9.14 0.56
CA SER A 169 -3.65 10.21 0.40
C SER A 169 -4.26 10.24 -1.01
N ARG A 170 -5.45 10.83 -1.13
CA ARG A 170 -6.05 11.21 -2.42
C ARG A 170 -5.30 12.37 -3.05
N GLN A 171 -4.91 13.33 -2.23
CA GLN A 171 -4.31 14.59 -2.66
C GLN A 171 -2.81 14.45 -2.90
N ASN A 172 -2.30 15.31 -3.76
CA ASN A 172 -0.86 15.57 -3.81
C ASN A 172 -0.45 16.27 -2.52
N ILE A 173 0.63 15.80 -1.93
CA ILE A 173 1.18 16.33 -0.68
C ILE A 173 2.51 17.00 -0.99
N GLU A 174 2.71 18.18 -0.42
CA GLU A 174 3.99 18.88 -0.49
C GLU A 174 5.09 18.05 0.20
N PRO A 175 6.29 18.03 -0.37
CA PRO A 175 7.42 17.37 0.28
C PRO A 175 7.69 17.97 1.66
N LEU A 176 8.13 17.15 2.59
CA LEU A 176 8.64 17.62 3.87
C LEU A 176 9.88 18.51 3.66
N PRO A 177 10.27 19.32 4.65
CA PRO A 177 11.41 20.22 4.56
C PRO A 177 12.68 19.55 4.03
N GLU A 178 13.50 20.30 3.31
CA GLU A 178 14.82 19.84 2.88
C GLU A 178 15.65 19.41 4.08
N GLY A 179 16.39 18.31 3.93
CA GLY A 179 17.17 17.72 5.04
C GLY A 179 16.37 16.73 5.90
N THR A 180 15.08 16.50 5.63
CA THR A 180 14.31 15.46 6.32
C THR A 180 15.00 14.09 6.18
N PRO A 181 15.26 13.38 7.32
CA PRO A 181 16.01 12.13 7.30
C PRO A 181 15.12 10.93 6.91
N TYR A 182 14.72 10.86 5.64
CA TYR A 182 13.78 9.84 5.13
C TYR A 182 14.21 8.39 5.36
N GLU A 183 15.51 8.12 5.50
CA GLU A 183 16.02 6.81 5.87
C GLU A 183 15.47 6.32 7.21
N TYR A 184 15.06 7.22 8.09
CA TYR A 184 14.47 6.88 9.39
C TYR A 184 13.00 6.46 9.30
N CYS A 185 12.34 6.59 8.15
CA CYS A 185 11.04 5.95 7.91
C CYS A 185 11.08 4.46 8.29
N ARG A 186 12.21 3.80 8.08
CA ARG A 186 12.44 2.40 8.46
C ARG A 186 12.37 2.15 9.96
N LYS A 187 12.51 3.18 10.79
CA LYS A 187 12.39 3.11 12.25
C LYS A 187 10.96 3.36 12.75
N GLY A 188 10.06 3.74 11.85
CA GLY A 188 8.65 4.02 12.14
C GLY A 188 8.33 5.45 12.58
N ALA A 189 9.31 6.20 13.04
CA ALA A 189 9.17 7.61 13.39
C ALA A 189 10.50 8.34 13.24
N TYR A 190 10.44 9.62 12.92
CA TYR A 190 11.60 10.49 12.81
C TYR A 190 11.21 11.96 13.03
N ILE A 191 12.19 12.77 13.38
CA ILE A 191 12.02 14.21 13.55
C ILE A 191 12.16 14.86 12.16
N SER A 192 11.11 15.53 11.69
CA SER A 192 11.09 16.23 10.41
C SER A 192 11.43 17.71 10.51
N ALA A 193 11.23 18.29 11.70
CA ALA A 193 11.60 19.66 12.01
C ALA A 193 11.95 19.73 13.50
N GLU A 194 13.04 20.38 13.80
CA GLU A 194 13.45 20.65 15.19
C GLU A 194 13.17 22.11 15.53
N SER A 195 12.88 22.36 16.82
CA SER A 195 12.92 23.67 17.43
C SER A 195 14.18 23.80 18.28
N ASP A 196 14.17 24.73 19.22
CA ASP A 196 15.24 24.88 20.19
C ASP A 196 15.44 23.62 21.06
N GLU A 197 16.53 23.60 21.87
CA GLU A 197 16.98 22.42 22.62
C GLU A 197 15.95 21.82 23.58
N ASN A 198 15.00 22.64 24.08
CA ASN A 198 13.96 22.20 25.02
C ASN A 198 12.58 22.63 24.55
N PRO A 199 11.92 21.86 23.68
CA PRO A 199 10.58 22.19 23.20
C PRO A 199 9.54 22.04 24.32
N ASP A 200 8.67 23.03 24.49
CA ASP A 200 7.52 22.94 25.40
C ASP A 200 6.42 22.02 24.87
N ILE A 201 6.34 21.85 23.55
CA ILE A 201 5.33 21.04 22.87
C ILE A 201 5.98 20.23 21.75
N ILE A 202 5.59 18.97 21.64
CA ILE A 202 5.96 18.09 20.53
C ILE A 202 4.71 17.77 19.71
N PHE A 203 4.73 18.08 18.42
CA PHE A 203 3.69 17.67 17.48
C PHE A 203 4.06 16.34 16.85
N VAL A 204 3.15 15.37 16.92
CA VAL A 204 3.31 14.07 16.27
C VAL A 204 2.28 13.97 15.16
N GLY A 205 2.76 13.86 13.93
CA GLY A 205 1.93 13.65 12.73
C GLY A 205 2.00 12.20 12.27
N ASN A 206 0.94 11.77 11.58
CA ASN A 206 0.90 10.50 10.87
C ASN A 206 0.55 10.82 9.42
N GLY A 207 1.37 10.40 8.49
CA GLY A 207 1.39 10.79 7.09
C GLY A 207 0.16 10.60 6.27
#